data_5b5afd61d6f368818449ac3c75e5cb6b
#
_entry.id   5b5afd61d6f368818449ac3c75e5cb6b
#
_cell.length_a   1.000
_cell.length_b   1.000
_cell.length_c   1.000
_cell.angle_alpha   90.00
_cell.angle_beta   90.00
_cell.angle_gamma   90.00
#
_symmetry.space_group_name_H-M   'P 1'
#
loop_
_entity.id
_entity.type
_entity.pdbx_description
1 polymer ?
#
loop_
_entity_poly.entity_id
_entity_poly.type
_entity_poly.pdbx_seq_one_letter_code
_entity_poly.pdbx_strand_id
1 'polypeptide(L)'
;MPHRHFKVLDARLSLEGPEAVIDPIAAAYRRFIAPATNGDAPAAPTVVAGDEGVEGLGRFTPYAPPVEPTMLAYQRFLETLLHRVGSHAILHAAALAAPGAEGGATLLAAPRGHGKSTLTLELLARGHGFLGDDYAPLDLESGEIAPYPRAIGLRPAPGHAEPDSVRRAREDEHLPRLLGKTLIDAGRLFGDDKVLTESRPLRHVILLTAEDPGQDPAASGSSIDVIGRAEEAERLDAALQAIDGVDIEARADRQGIRHWKLRTRRDAWPTRELSRVLDDPDVLFSEKHWGGTPDFAAPAQMQPVKRREAAALLGREMLNRRPGGRLLERFGGNETRLFLELAQALRHAECWRLRVGNHIESADLIEKTITGGNRKGAG
;
A
#
# COMPACT_ATOMS: atom_id res chain seq x y z
N MET A 1 -28.74 1.43 -9.77
CA MET A 1 -27.67 2.20 -9.08
C MET A 1 -26.52 2.46 -10.03
N PRO A 2 -25.80 3.58 -9.92
CA PRO A 2 -24.58 3.80 -10.67
C PRO A 2 -23.57 2.68 -10.42
N HIS A 3 -22.83 2.30 -11.46
CA HIS A 3 -21.76 1.31 -11.34
C HIS A 3 -20.53 1.74 -12.14
N ARG A 4 -19.36 1.26 -11.71
CA ARG A 4 -18.08 1.51 -12.35
C ARG A 4 -17.36 0.18 -12.54
N HIS A 5 -16.75 0.01 -13.71
CA HIS A 5 -15.96 -1.17 -14.04
C HIS A 5 -14.48 -0.82 -14.00
N PHE A 6 -13.68 -1.72 -13.46
CA PHE A 6 -12.25 -1.55 -13.34
C PHE A 6 -11.51 -2.75 -13.93
N LYS A 7 -10.44 -2.47 -14.64
CA LYS A 7 -9.44 -3.46 -15.04
C LYS A 7 -8.10 -3.07 -14.41
N VAL A 8 -7.63 -3.88 -13.48
CA VAL A 8 -6.38 -3.65 -12.75
C VAL A 8 -5.53 -4.90 -12.90
N LEU A 9 -4.45 -4.81 -13.66
CA LEU A 9 -3.62 -5.97 -14.03
C LEU A 9 -4.49 -7.07 -14.70
N ASP A 10 -4.49 -8.28 -14.14
CA ASP A 10 -5.31 -9.41 -14.56
C ASP A 10 -6.69 -9.46 -13.88
N ALA A 11 -6.96 -8.56 -12.92
CA ALA A 11 -8.24 -8.52 -12.22
C ALA A 11 -9.25 -7.61 -12.92
N ARG A 12 -10.51 -8.06 -12.98
CA ARG A 12 -11.67 -7.26 -13.38
C ARG A 12 -12.64 -7.19 -12.20
N LEU A 13 -13.12 -5.98 -11.92
CA LEU A 13 -14.05 -5.70 -10.82
C LEU A 13 -15.14 -4.75 -11.28
N SER A 14 -16.27 -4.81 -10.59
CA SER A 14 -17.29 -3.77 -10.66
C SER A 14 -17.62 -3.29 -9.24
N LEU A 15 -17.91 -2.03 -9.12
CA LEU A 15 -18.34 -1.37 -7.91
C LEU A 15 -19.69 -0.71 -8.19
N GLU A 16 -20.70 -1.07 -7.42
CA GLU A 16 -22.06 -0.53 -7.52
C GLU A 16 -22.44 0.15 -6.21
N GLY A 17 -23.16 1.26 -6.28
CA GLY A 17 -23.65 1.96 -5.10
C GLY A 17 -24.00 3.42 -5.38
N PRO A 18 -24.40 4.17 -4.33
CA PRO A 18 -24.63 5.61 -4.40
C PRO A 18 -23.39 6.37 -4.87
N GLU A 19 -23.55 7.37 -5.73
CA GLU A 19 -22.43 8.18 -6.26
C GLU A 19 -21.53 8.76 -5.14
N ALA A 20 -22.13 9.27 -4.08
CA ALA A 20 -21.37 9.81 -2.94
C ALA A 20 -20.42 8.79 -2.30
N VAL A 21 -20.71 7.49 -2.43
CA VAL A 21 -19.88 6.40 -1.89
C VAL A 21 -18.84 5.93 -2.90
N ILE A 22 -19.24 5.73 -4.16
CA ILE A 22 -18.38 5.09 -5.15
C ILE A 22 -17.50 6.05 -5.94
N ASP A 23 -17.90 7.30 -6.13
CA ASP A 23 -17.13 8.26 -6.94
C ASP A 23 -15.78 8.64 -6.33
N PRO A 24 -15.59 8.78 -5.00
CA PRO A 24 -14.27 8.94 -4.42
C PRO A 24 -13.32 7.76 -4.72
N ILE A 25 -13.87 6.53 -4.73
CA ILE A 25 -13.10 5.33 -5.06
C ILE A 25 -12.76 5.33 -6.56
N ALA A 26 -13.73 5.64 -7.41
CA ALA A 26 -13.53 5.75 -8.86
C ALA A 26 -12.50 6.84 -9.20
N ALA A 27 -12.50 7.95 -8.49
CA ALA A 27 -11.50 9.02 -8.66
C ALA A 27 -10.08 8.53 -8.31
N ALA A 28 -9.93 7.71 -7.25
CA ALA A 28 -8.64 7.13 -6.88
C ALA A 28 -8.11 6.16 -7.95
N TYR A 29 -9.01 5.44 -8.63
CA TYR A 29 -8.70 4.42 -9.63
C TYR A 29 -9.08 4.83 -11.07
N ARG A 30 -9.19 6.12 -11.36
CA ARG A 30 -9.73 6.62 -12.63
C ARG A 30 -8.98 6.09 -13.86
N ARG A 31 -7.66 5.84 -13.75
CA ARG A 31 -6.83 5.29 -14.84
C ARG A 31 -7.06 3.80 -15.09
N PHE A 32 -7.82 3.14 -14.23
CA PHE A 32 -8.19 1.73 -14.34
C PHE A 32 -9.66 1.53 -14.71
N ILE A 33 -10.44 2.62 -14.88
CA ILE A 33 -11.83 2.52 -15.31
C ILE A 33 -11.86 1.98 -16.73
N ALA A 34 -12.53 0.83 -16.89
CA ALA A 34 -12.72 0.18 -18.17
C ALA A 34 -14.08 0.61 -18.78
N PRO A 35 -14.16 0.82 -20.10
CA PRO A 35 -15.46 1.01 -20.75
C PRO A 35 -16.33 -0.23 -20.55
N ALA A 36 -17.64 -0.02 -20.42
CA ALA A 36 -18.60 -1.11 -20.48
C ALA A 36 -18.55 -1.72 -21.88
N THR A 37 -17.97 -2.90 -22.05
CA THR A 37 -17.90 -3.56 -23.34
C THR A 37 -19.21 -4.32 -23.60
N ASN A 38 -19.83 -4.08 -24.75
CA ASN A 38 -21.08 -4.71 -25.24
C ASN A 38 -20.94 -6.21 -25.54
N GLY A 39 -20.09 -6.94 -24.93
CA GLY A 39 -19.90 -8.38 -25.15
C GLY A 39 -19.59 -9.17 -23.90
N ASP A 40 -19.00 -8.54 -22.92
CA ASP A 40 -18.85 -9.11 -21.58
C ASP A 40 -20.03 -8.60 -20.74
N ALA A 41 -21.13 -9.34 -20.69
CA ALA A 41 -22.16 -9.08 -19.67
C ALA A 41 -21.42 -8.93 -18.33
N PRO A 42 -21.62 -7.85 -17.57
CA PRO A 42 -20.94 -7.68 -16.31
C PRO A 42 -21.24 -8.92 -15.50
N ALA A 43 -20.20 -9.69 -15.20
CA ALA A 43 -20.31 -10.64 -14.11
C ALA A 43 -20.90 -9.84 -12.94
N ALA A 44 -21.82 -10.45 -12.17
CA ALA A 44 -22.48 -9.79 -11.04
C ALA A 44 -21.53 -8.84 -10.32
N PRO A 45 -21.99 -7.64 -9.90
CA PRO A 45 -21.13 -6.65 -9.28
C PRO A 45 -20.30 -7.32 -8.18
N THR A 46 -19.01 -7.02 -8.14
CA THR A 46 -18.10 -7.69 -7.22
C THR A 46 -18.07 -7.03 -5.87
N VAL A 47 -18.49 -5.75 -5.82
CA VAL A 47 -18.70 -4.99 -4.58
C VAL A 47 -19.96 -4.15 -4.77
N VAL A 48 -20.88 -4.28 -3.83
CA VAL A 48 -22.14 -3.53 -3.79
C VAL A 48 -22.22 -2.74 -2.49
N ALA A 49 -22.29 -1.42 -2.60
CA ALA A 49 -22.61 -0.53 -1.49
C ALA A 49 -24.11 -0.23 -1.52
N GLY A 50 -24.87 -0.88 -0.65
CA GLY A 50 -26.32 -0.67 -0.48
C GLY A 50 -26.63 0.38 0.58
N ASP A 51 -27.91 0.47 0.97
CA ASP A 51 -28.37 1.41 2.01
C ASP A 51 -27.95 0.96 3.43
N GLU A 52 -27.83 -0.33 3.66
CA GLU A 52 -27.57 -0.91 4.98
C GLU A 52 -26.13 -1.37 5.19
N GLY A 53 -25.35 -1.51 4.14
CA GLY A 53 -23.97 -2.02 4.22
C GLY A 53 -23.34 -2.27 2.87
N VAL A 54 -22.21 -2.97 2.90
CA VAL A 54 -21.41 -3.29 1.72
C VAL A 54 -21.24 -4.80 1.61
N GLU A 55 -21.52 -5.33 0.41
CA GLU A 55 -21.25 -6.72 0.05
C GLU A 55 -20.00 -6.83 -0.84
N GLY A 56 -19.17 -7.83 -0.60
CA GLY A 56 -18.01 -8.16 -1.41
C GLY A 56 -17.37 -9.48 -0.96
N LEU A 57 -16.82 -10.25 -1.88
CA LEU A 57 -16.28 -11.60 -1.62
C LEU A 57 -17.28 -12.55 -0.94
N GLY A 58 -18.57 -12.43 -1.25
CA GLY A 58 -19.62 -13.22 -0.62
C GLY A 58 -19.89 -12.88 0.85
N ARG A 59 -19.46 -11.71 1.30
CA ARG A 59 -19.62 -11.25 2.67
C ARG A 59 -20.30 -9.89 2.69
N PHE A 60 -21.38 -9.80 3.47
CA PHE A 60 -22.05 -8.54 3.79
C PHE A 60 -21.45 -7.94 5.07
N THR A 61 -21.17 -6.63 5.04
CA THR A 61 -20.74 -5.86 6.21
C THR A 61 -21.68 -4.68 6.36
N PRO A 62 -22.52 -4.64 7.41
CA PRO A 62 -23.44 -3.55 7.65
C PRO A 62 -22.67 -2.27 8.02
N TYR A 63 -23.28 -1.13 7.74
CA TYR A 63 -22.75 0.15 8.19
C TYR A 63 -22.86 0.24 9.71
N ALA A 64 -21.79 0.70 10.33
CA ALA A 64 -21.73 0.92 11.78
C ALA A 64 -21.01 2.26 12.03
N PRO A 65 -21.74 3.33 12.44
CA PRO A 65 -21.08 4.57 12.84
C PRO A 65 -20.00 4.32 13.91
N PRO A 66 -18.88 5.02 13.89
CA PRO A 66 -18.54 6.15 13.00
C PRO A 66 -17.83 5.75 11.69
N VAL A 67 -17.88 4.47 11.29
CA VAL A 67 -17.26 4.00 10.05
C VAL A 67 -18.08 4.48 8.86
N GLU A 68 -17.49 5.36 8.04
CA GLU A 68 -18.18 5.92 6.88
C GLU A 68 -18.43 4.86 5.79
N PRO A 69 -19.59 4.91 5.09
CA PRO A 69 -19.91 4.01 3.97
C PRO A 69 -18.81 3.92 2.92
N THR A 70 -18.22 5.05 2.53
CA THR A 70 -17.12 5.10 1.58
C THR A 70 -15.89 4.34 2.06
N MET A 71 -15.59 4.37 3.37
CA MET A 71 -14.47 3.64 3.94
C MET A 71 -14.67 2.13 3.83
N LEU A 72 -15.86 1.63 4.18
CA LEU A 72 -16.17 0.20 4.05
C LEU A 72 -16.20 -0.25 2.58
N ALA A 73 -16.82 0.53 1.70
CA ALA A 73 -16.86 0.24 0.28
C ALA A 73 -15.44 0.18 -0.32
N TYR A 74 -14.58 1.13 0.05
CA TYR A 74 -13.18 1.15 -0.37
C TYR A 74 -12.40 -0.06 0.16
N GLN A 75 -12.57 -0.41 1.43
CA GLN A 75 -11.93 -1.58 2.02
C GLN A 75 -12.35 -2.86 1.29
N ARG A 76 -13.66 -3.06 1.05
CA ARG A 76 -14.16 -4.22 0.30
C ARG A 76 -13.68 -4.26 -1.14
N PHE A 77 -13.65 -3.10 -1.79
CA PHE A 77 -13.10 -2.98 -3.14
C PHE A 77 -11.63 -3.41 -3.16
N LEU A 78 -10.82 -2.92 -2.23
CA LEU A 78 -9.41 -3.23 -2.14
C LEU A 78 -9.16 -4.71 -1.80
N GLU A 79 -9.89 -5.26 -0.84
CA GLU A 79 -9.81 -6.68 -0.48
C GLU A 79 -10.15 -7.57 -1.68
N THR A 80 -11.23 -7.24 -2.41
CA THR A 80 -11.65 -7.98 -3.61
C THR A 80 -10.60 -7.88 -4.72
N LEU A 81 -10.03 -6.69 -4.93
CA LEU A 81 -8.96 -6.48 -5.88
C LEU A 81 -7.73 -7.34 -5.55
N LEU A 82 -7.24 -7.23 -4.32
CA LEU A 82 -6.05 -7.97 -3.85
C LEU A 82 -6.27 -9.49 -3.88
N HIS A 83 -7.50 -9.96 -3.65
CA HIS A 83 -7.85 -11.37 -3.74
C HIS A 83 -7.83 -11.88 -5.20
N ARG A 84 -8.20 -11.02 -6.16
CA ARG A 84 -8.33 -11.38 -7.59
C ARG A 84 -7.05 -11.19 -8.41
N VAL A 85 -6.10 -10.39 -7.96
CA VAL A 85 -4.82 -10.24 -8.65
C VAL A 85 -3.94 -11.47 -8.39
N GLY A 86 -3.67 -12.23 -9.44
CA GLY A 86 -2.83 -13.44 -9.42
C GLY A 86 -1.54 -13.33 -10.22
N SER A 87 -1.48 -12.38 -11.15
CA SER A 87 -0.31 -12.22 -12.03
C SER A 87 0.90 -11.61 -11.36
N HIS A 88 0.71 -10.72 -10.38
CA HIS A 88 1.77 -9.95 -9.73
C HIS A 88 1.66 -10.00 -8.20
N ALA A 89 2.80 -9.97 -7.52
CA ALA A 89 2.86 -9.66 -6.10
C ALA A 89 2.66 -8.16 -5.88
N ILE A 90 1.60 -7.76 -5.17
CA ILE A 90 1.33 -6.36 -4.86
C ILE A 90 2.06 -6.00 -3.58
N LEU A 91 3.11 -5.19 -3.69
CA LEU A 91 3.90 -4.71 -2.56
C LEU A 91 3.36 -3.37 -2.05
N HIS A 92 3.29 -3.19 -0.73
CA HIS A 92 3.00 -1.89 -0.13
C HIS A 92 4.23 -0.98 -0.24
N ALA A 93 4.42 -0.45 -1.42
CA ALA A 93 5.57 0.38 -1.79
C ALA A 93 5.16 1.42 -2.82
N ALA A 94 5.91 2.51 -2.91
CA ALA A 94 5.89 3.37 -4.08
C ALA A 94 6.91 2.85 -5.11
N ALA A 95 6.63 3.09 -6.39
CA ALA A 95 7.48 2.69 -7.48
C ALA A 95 7.69 3.85 -8.46
N LEU A 96 8.94 4.12 -8.76
CA LEU A 96 9.39 5.18 -9.66
C LEU A 96 10.43 4.61 -10.63
N ALA A 97 10.56 5.21 -11.79
CA ALA A 97 11.67 4.91 -12.71
C ALA A 97 12.66 6.08 -12.75
N ALA A 98 13.94 5.76 -12.81
CA ALA A 98 14.96 6.79 -13.04
C ALA A 98 14.69 7.54 -14.34
N PRO A 99 15.10 8.81 -14.47
CA PRO A 99 14.96 9.56 -15.70
C PRO A 99 15.64 8.86 -16.89
N GLY A 100 14.99 8.91 -18.06
CA GLY A 100 15.49 8.29 -19.29
C GLY A 100 14.75 7.02 -19.69
N ALA A 101 14.82 6.68 -20.99
CA ALA A 101 14.03 5.59 -21.56
C ALA A 101 14.39 4.19 -21.00
N GLU A 102 15.65 3.99 -20.57
CA GLU A 102 16.15 2.72 -20.02
C GLU A 102 16.18 2.70 -18.48
N GLY A 103 15.63 3.72 -17.84
CA GLY A 103 15.60 3.81 -16.38
C GLY A 103 14.89 2.62 -15.72
N GLY A 104 15.60 1.89 -14.87
CA GLY A 104 15.03 0.81 -14.09
C GLY A 104 14.12 1.32 -12.96
N ALA A 105 13.27 0.44 -12.44
CA ALA A 105 12.38 0.76 -11.32
C ALA A 105 13.15 0.81 -9.99
N THR A 106 12.76 1.78 -9.18
CA THR A 106 13.13 1.91 -7.76
C THR A 106 11.88 1.75 -6.91
N LEU A 107 11.91 0.82 -5.96
CA LEU A 107 10.89 0.65 -4.94
C LEU A 107 11.25 1.44 -3.68
N LEU A 108 10.30 2.20 -3.17
CA LEU A 108 10.35 2.82 -1.84
C LEU A 108 9.38 2.07 -0.94
N ALA A 109 9.89 1.13 -0.16
CA ALA A 109 9.07 0.34 0.76
C ALA A 109 9.20 0.88 2.19
N ALA A 110 8.07 1.11 2.84
CA ALA A 110 8.04 1.65 4.18
C ALA A 110 6.71 1.39 4.87
N PRO A 111 6.67 1.42 6.20
CA PRO A 111 5.44 1.58 6.95
C PRO A 111 4.71 2.87 6.59
N ARG A 112 3.46 2.96 7.01
CA ARG A 112 2.68 4.19 6.89
C ARG A 112 3.35 5.34 7.67
N GLY A 113 3.35 6.55 7.09
CA GLY A 113 3.91 7.74 7.75
C GLY A 113 5.42 7.94 7.59
N HIS A 114 6.13 7.03 6.93
CA HIS A 114 7.58 7.15 6.69
C HIS A 114 7.95 7.95 5.44
N GLY A 115 7.05 8.78 4.92
CA GLY A 115 7.39 9.72 3.85
C GLY A 115 7.38 9.15 2.42
N LYS A 116 6.86 7.92 2.18
CA LYS A 116 6.77 7.34 0.81
C LYS A 116 6.21 8.33 -0.20
N SER A 117 4.96 8.78 0.01
CA SER A 117 4.29 9.70 -0.94
C SER A 117 5.00 11.05 -1.04
N THR A 118 5.60 11.55 0.04
CA THR A 118 6.40 12.79 0.02
C THR A 118 7.63 12.64 -0.87
N LEU A 119 8.38 11.55 -0.70
CA LEU A 119 9.55 11.25 -1.54
C LEU A 119 9.15 10.94 -2.99
N THR A 120 8.02 10.27 -3.20
CA THR A 120 7.46 10.05 -4.54
C THR A 120 7.23 11.39 -5.25
N LEU A 121 6.57 12.34 -4.59
CA LEU A 121 6.30 13.65 -5.16
C LEU A 121 7.58 14.47 -5.40
N GLU A 122 8.54 14.41 -4.49
CA GLU A 122 9.84 15.08 -4.65
C GLU A 122 10.61 14.51 -5.86
N LEU A 123 10.68 13.18 -5.99
CA LEU A 123 11.37 12.53 -7.12
C LEU A 123 10.65 12.78 -8.44
N LEU A 124 9.31 12.83 -8.46
CA LEU A 124 8.55 13.22 -9.64
C LEU A 124 8.85 14.66 -10.06
N ALA A 125 8.93 15.59 -9.11
CA ALA A 125 9.32 16.98 -9.38
C ALA A 125 10.74 17.09 -9.97
N ARG A 126 11.62 16.13 -9.67
CA ARG A 126 12.98 16.00 -10.23
C ARG A 126 13.04 15.24 -11.56
N GLY A 127 11.89 14.84 -12.11
CA GLY A 127 11.80 14.25 -13.45
C GLY A 127 11.78 12.73 -13.50
N HIS A 128 11.68 12.03 -12.38
CA HIS A 128 11.44 10.59 -12.37
C HIS A 128 10.10 10.22 -13.00
N GLY A 129 10.02 8.99 -13.55
CA GLY A 129 8.76 8.44 -14.06
C GLY A 129 7.93 7.81 -12.95
N PHE A 130 6.61 7.95 -13.00
CA PHE A 130 5.65 7.40 -12.04
C PHE A 130 5.17 6.01 -12.46
N LEU A 131 5.41 5.00 -11.65
CA LEU A 131 4.84 3.67 -11.79
C LEU A 131 3.69 3.45 -10.81
N GLY A 132 3.79 3.95 -9.57
CA GLY A 132 2.73 3.82 -8.57
C GLY A 132 3.10 4.40 -7.21
N ASP A 133 2.07 4.67 -6.38
CA ASP A 133 2.21 5.02 -4.96
C ASP A 133 1.33 4.10 -4.12
N ASP A 134 1.79 3.66 -2.95
CA ASP A 134 1.17 2.68 -2.04
C ASP A 134 1.05 1.24 -2.60
N TYR A 135 1.05 1.02 -3.92
CA TYR A 135 0.93 -0.29 -4.55
C TYR A 135 1.94 -0.41 -5.70
N ALA A 136 2.86 -1.37 -5.56
CA ALA A 136 3.85 -1.67 -6.58
C ALA A 136 3.71 -3.14 -7.00
N PRO A 137 3.14 -3.43 -8.18
CA PRO A 137 3.01 -4.78 -8.69
C PRO A 137 4.36 -5.30 -9.22
N LEU A 138 4.91 -6.31 -8.56
CA LEU A 138 6.11 -7.01 -8.98
C LEU A 138 5.73 -8.31 -9.70
N ASP A 139 6.13 -8.44 -10.94
CA ASP A 139 6.12 -9.74 -11.61
C ASP A 139 7.26 -10.61 -11.06
N LEU A 140 6.91 -11.71 -10.44
CA LEU A 140 7.87 -12.59 -9.77
C LEU A 140 8.74 -13.39 -10.75
N GLU A 141 8.29 -13.55 -11.99
CA GLU A 141 9.00 -14.29 -13.03
C GLU A 141 10.04 -13.40 -13.74
N SER A 142 9.62 -12.24 -14.24
CA SER A 142 10.50 -11.30 -14.94
C SER A 142 11.33 -10.42 -14.00
N GLY A 143 10.87 -10.16 -12.78
CA GLY A 143 11.45 -9.20 -11.85
C GLY A 143 11.17 -7.75 -12.24
N GLU A 144 10.10 -7.51 -12.98
CA GLU A 144 9.69 -6.18 -13.42
C GLU A 144 8.57 -5.62 -12.54
N ILE A 145 8.56 -4.29 -12.40
CA ILE A 145 7.47 -3.55 -11.76
C ILE A 145 6.51 -3.07 -12.84
N ALA A 146 5.27 -3.53 -12.76
CA ALA A 146 4.20 -3.07 -13.64
C ALA A 146 3.65 -1.71 -13.18
N PRO A 147 3.16 -0.88 -14.11
CA PRO A 147 2.51 0.38 -13.77
C PRO A 147 1.24 0.17 -12.93
N TYR A 148 1.12 0.98 -11.88
CA TYR A 148 -0.08 1.05 -11.05
C TYR A 148 -0.42 2.52 -10.72
N PRO A 149 -0.72 3.34 -11.73
CA PRO A 149 -0.84 4.79 -11.61
C PRO A 149 -2.18 5.22 -10.97
N ARG A 150 -2.43 4.74 -9.76
CA ARG A 150 -3.51 5.21 -8.91
C ARG A 150 -3.24 6.65 -8.46
N ALA A 151 -4.29 7.41 -8.17
CA ALA A 151 -4.12 8.74 -7.59
C ALA A 151 -3.34 8.70 -6.27
N ILE A 152 -2.40 9.63 -6.12
CA ILE A 152 -1.60 9.80 -4.90
C ILE A 152 -2.47 10.45 -3.84
N GLY A 153 -2.56 9.86 -2.66
CA GLY A 153 -3.35 10.38 -1.54
C GLY A 153 -2.54 11.29 -0.63
N LEU A 154 -2.77 12.59 -0.68
CA LEU A 154 -2.13 13.57 0.20
C LEU A 154 -2.93 13.78 1.48
N ARG A 155 -2.30 13.62 2.61
CA ARG A 155 -2.83 14.01 3.92
C ARG A 155 -2.76 15.52 4.11
N PRO A 156 -3.56 16.10 5.05
CA PRO A 156 -3.36 17.50 5.48
C PRO A 156 -1.90 17.75 5.84
N ALA A 157 -1.42 18.96 5.54
CA ALA A 157 0.00 19.29 5.54
C ALA A 157 0.73 18.87 6.83
N PRO A 158 1.79 18.10 6.70
CA PRO A 158 2.81 18.09 7.73
C PRO A 158 3.54 19.44 7.68
N GLY A 159 3.99 19.96 8.81
CA GLY A 159 4.66 21.26 8.90
C GLY A 159 6.06 21.34 8.26
N HIS A 160 6.31 20.61 7.15
CA HIS A 160 7.58 20.65 6.42
C HIS A 160 7.40 21.19 5.00
N ALA A 161 8.49 21.71 4.41
CA ALA A 161 8.48 22.27 3.07
C ALA A 161 8.07 21.22 2.03
N GLU A 162 7.19 21.60 1.11
CA GLU A 162 6.73 20.82 -0.03
C GLU A 162 6.95 21.61 -1.31
N PRO A 163 7.07 20.94 -2.48
CA PRO A 163 7.02 21.63 -3.76
C PRO A 163 5.74 22.47 -3.86
N ASP A 164 5.86 23.70 -4.39
CA ASP A 164 4.73 24.62 -4.50
C ASP A 164 3.54 24.06 -5.29
N SER A 165 3.80 23.23 -6.29
CA SER A 165 2.77 22.53 -7.06
C SER A 165 1.97 21.57 -6.19
N VAL A 166 2.63 20.84 -5.28
CA VAL A 166 2.00 19.90 -4.34
C VAL A 166 1.17 20.65 -3.31
N ARG A 167 1.72 21.75 -2.75
CA ARG A 167 1.00 22.59 -1.80
C ARG A 167 -0.29 23.16 -2.42
N ARG A 168 -0.19 23.76 -3.63
CA ARG A 168 -1.37 24.29 -4.35
C ARG A 168 -2.40 23.20 -4.66
N ALA A 169 -1.95 21.99 -5.06
CA ALA A 169 -2.84 20.89 -5.32
C ALA A 169 -3.54 20.41 -4.05
N ARG A 170 -2.88 20.43 -2.89
CA ARG A 170 -3.47 20.08 -1.61
C ARG A 170 -4.55 21.06 -1.15
N GLU A 171 -4.37 22.33 -1.44
CA GLU A 171 -5.28 23.43 -1.11
C GLU A 171 -6.48 23.52 -2.08
N ASP A 172 -6.45 22.81 -3.20
CA ASP A 172 -7.55 22.78 -4.18
C ASP A 172 -8.75 22.01 -3.61
N GLU A 173 -9.78 22.74 -3.20
CA GLU A 173 -11.03 22.21 -2.64
C GLU A 173 -11.85 21.39 -3.66
N HIS A 174 -11.58 21.55 -4.96
CA HIS A 174 -12.27 20.82 -6.03
C HIS A 174 -11.68 19.44 -6.30
N LEU A 175 -10.54 19.10 -5.70
CA LEU A 175 -9.96 17.78 -5.86
C LEU A 175 -10.75 16.72 -5.06
N PRO A 176 -10.94 15.53 -5.64
CA PRO A 176 -11.60 14.43 -4.94
C PRO A 176 -10.87 14.09 -3.64
N ARG A 177 -11.63 13.67 -2.65
CA ARG A 177 -11.10 13.20 -1.37
C ARG A 177 -11.50 11.77 -1.10
N LEU A 178 -10.59 10.99 -0.53
CA LEU A 178 -10.86 9.63 -0.07
C LEU A 178 -10.19 9.43 1.28
N LEU A 179 -10.95 9.04 2.29
CA LEU A 179 -10.47 8.79 3.66
C LEU A 179 -9.65 9.96 4.24
N GLY A 180 -10.15 11.19 4.07
CA GLY A 180 -9.48 12.39 4.55
C GLY A 180 -8.21 12.81 3.77
N LYS A 181 -7.86 12.10 2.68
CA LYS A 181 -6.75 12.44 1.80
C LYS A 181 -7.27 13.15 0.54
N THR A 182 -6.60 14.20 0.11
CA THR A 182 -6.80 14.79 -1.21
C THR A 182 -6.16 13.90 -2.27
N LEU A 183 -6.90 13.57 -3.32
CA LEU A 183 -6.44 12.68 -4.39
C LEU A 183 -5.83 13.48 -5.54
N ILE A 184 -4.58 13.20 -5.89
CA ILE A 184 -3.85 13.85 -6.97
C ILE A 184 -3.50 12.85 -8.04
N ASP A 185 -3.86 13.14 -9.28
CA ASP A 185 -3.35 12.42 -10.44
C ASP A 185 -1.94 12.93 -10.79
N ALA A 186 -0.95 12.03 -10.80
CA ALA A 186 0.44 12.39 -11.08
C ALA A 186 0.62 13.02 -12.47
N GLY A 187 -0.11 12.54 -13.48
CA GLY A 187 -0.04 13.11 -14.83
C GLY A 187 -0.61 14.53 -14.88
N ARG A 188 -1.68 14.81 -14.14
CA ARG A 188 -2.22 16.18 -14.06
C ARG A 188 -1.25 17.16 -13.38
N LEU A 189 -0.47 16.68 -12.41
CA LEU A 189 0.43 17.55 -11.63
C LEU A 189 1.80 17.72 -12.29
N PHE A 190 2.36 16.64 -12.87
CA PHE A 190 3.74 16.60 -13.37
C PHE A 190 3.85 16.37 -14.88
N GLY A 191 2.74 16.14 -15.58
CA GLY A 191 2.68 15.79 -16.99
C GLY A 191 2.36 14.30 -17.22
N ASP A 192 1.52 14.01 -18.21
CA ASP A 192 1.13 12.62 -18.53
C ASP A 192 2.31 11.79 -19.06
N ASP A 193 3.35 12.43 -19.61
CA ASP A 193 4.62 11.80 -20.00
C ASP A 193 5.39 11.21 -18.81
N LYS A 194 5.12 11.68 -17.60
CA LYS A 194 5.70 11.13 -16.37
C LYS A 194 4.99 9.89 -15.88
N VAL A 195 3.77 9.62 -16.32
CA VAL A 195 3.02 8.41 -15.94
C VAL A 195 3.36 7.29 -16.89
N LEU A 196 4.15 6.33 -16.41
CA LEU A 196 4.61 5.23 -17.23
C LEU A 196 3.48 4.23 -17.49
N THR A 197 3.44 3.69 -18.69
CA THR A 197 2.47 2.68 -19.14
C THR A 197 3.11 1.30 -19.38
N GLU A 198 4.44 1.22 -19.30
CA GLU A 198 5.20 0.00 -19.50
C GLU A 198 5.91 -0.42 -18.22
N SER A 199 6.05 -1.72 -18.04
CA SER A 199 6.83 -2.30 -16.94
C SER A 199 8.29 -1.89 -17.00
N ARG A 200 8.96 -1.87 -15.86
CA ARG A 200 10.38 -1.57 -15.73
C ARG A 200 11.08 -2.62 -14.88
N PRO A 201 12.28 -3.09 -15.28
CA PRO A 201 13.05 -4.03 -14.47
C PRO A 201 13.39 -3.40 -13.11
N LEU A 202 13.17 -4.15 -12.03
CA LEU A 202 13.50 -3.70 -10.67
C LEU A 202 15.01 -3.65 -10.50
N ARG A 203 15.56 -2.45 -10.25
CA ARG A 203 16.98 -2.20 -10.04
C ARG A 203 17.32 -1.84 -8.59
N HIS A 204 16.43 -1.12 -7.92
CA HIS A 204 16.71 -0.63 -6.59
C HIS A 204 15.52 -0.89 -5.65
N VAL A 205 15.83 -1.35 -4.44
CA VAL A 205 14.89 -1.45 -3.33
C VAL A 205 15.41 -0.58 -2.21
N ILE A 206 14.66 0.42 -1.82
CA ILE A 206 14.99 1.32 -0.73
C ILE A 206 13.97 1.13 0.39
N LEU A 207 14.44 0.61 1.51
CA LEU A 207 13.65 0.40 2.72
C LEU A 207 13.74 1.67 3.57
N LEU A 208 12.63 2.41 3.66
CA LEU A 208 12.57 3.61 4.49
C LEU A 208 12.35 3.21 5.95
N THR A 209 13.08 3.82 6.86
CA THR A 209 13.01 3.54 8.30
C THR A 209 13.13 4.82 9.12
N ALA A 210 12.64 4.79 10.36
CA ALA A 210 12.86 5.82 11.37
C ALA A 210 14.12 5.58 12.19
N GLU A 211 14.58 4.32 12.26
CA GLU A 211 15.68 3.89 13.10
C GLU A 211 17.04 4.18 12.49
N ASP A 212 18.04 4.33 13.34
CA ASP A 212 19.43 4.49 12.92
C ASP A 212 19.93 3.28 12.11
N PRO A 213 20.84 3.52 11.15
CA PRO A 213 21.50 2.46 10.42
C PRO A 213 22.16 1.46 11.38
N GLY A 214 21.84 0.17 11.17
CA GLY A 214 22.36 -0.90 12.05
C GLY A 214 21.38 -1.40 13.11
N GLN A 215 20.33 -0.64 13.42
CA GLN A 215 19.22 -1.16 14.21
C GLN A 215 18.27 -1.98 13.30
N ASP A 216 17.78 -3.09 13.85
CA ASP A 216 16.76 -3.88 13.15
C ASP A 216 15.39 -3.18 13.30
N PRO A 217 14.75 -2.72 12.21
CA PRO A 217 13.43 -2.10 12.28
C PRO A 217 12.37 -2.97 12.96
N ALA A 218 12.52 -4.30 12.87
CA ALA A 218 11.64 -5.21 13.57
C ALA A 218 11.89 -5.27 15.07
N ALA A 219 13.01 -4.70 15.57
CA ALA A 219 13.30 -4.64 17.02
C ALA A 219 12.32 -3.73 17.77
N SER A 220 11.77 -2.73 17.09
CA SER A 220 10.81 -1.77 17.66
C SER A 220 9.40 -2.36 17.88
N GLY A 221 9.17 -3.60 17.46
CA GLY A 221 7.84 -4.20 17.44
C GLY A 221 6.94 -3.61 16.34
N SER A 222 5.74 -4.15 16.24
CA SER A 222 4.72 -3.61 15.34
C SER A 222 3.48 -3.23 16.15
N SER A 223 2.78 -2.17 15.76
CA SER A 223 1.47 -1.87 16.31
C SER A 223 0.38 -2.13 15.26
N ILE A 224 -0.80 -2.49 15.72
CA ILE A 224 -1.97 -2.72 14.87
C ILE A 224 -3.14 -1.97 15.49
N ASP A 225 -3.73 -1.08 14.72
CA ASP A 225 -5.03 -0.50 15.06
C ASP A 225 -6.12 -1.43 14.55
N VAL A 226 -7.02 -1.84 15.41
CA VAL A 226 -8.16 -2.70 15.10
C VAL A 226 -9.43 -2.00 15.53
N ILE A 227 -10.44 -1.97 14.66
CA ILE A 227 -11.77 -1.47 14.98
C ILE A 227 -12.74 -2.62 14.79
N GLY A 228 -13.50 -2.94 15.80
CA GLY A 228 -14.55 -3.97 15.76
C GLY A 228 -15.84 -3.49 16.38
N ARG A 229 -16.88 -4.32 16.28
CA ARG A 229 -18.20 -4.05 16.88
C ARG A 229 -18.12 -4.09 18.39
N ALA A 230 -18.74 -3.11 19.06
CA ALA A 230 -18.75 -3.06 20.51
C ALA A 230 -19.54 -4.23 21.13
N GLU A 231 -20.57 -4.73 20.46
CA GLU A 231 -21.37 -5.88 20.90
C GLU A 231 -20.56 -7.20 20.96
N GLU A 232 -19.51 -7.32 20.12
CA GLU A 232 -18.61 -8.47 20.04
C GLU A 232 -17.26 -8.22 20.74
N ALA A 233 -17.13 -7.07 21.39
CA ALA A 233 -15.85 -6.60 21.91
C ALA A 233 -15.23 -7.54 22.95
N GLU A 234 -16.03 -8.17 23.83
CA GLU A 234 -15.50 -9.13 24.82
C GLU A 234 -14.97 -10.39 24.16
N ARG A 235 -15.65 -10.90 23.13
CA ARG A 235 -15.20 -12.05 22.35
C ARG A 235 -13.91 -11.76 21.60
N LEU A 236 -13.86 -10.60 20.94
CA LEU A 236 -12.65 -10.15 20.20
C LEU A 236 -11.49 -9.88 21.17
N ASP A 237 -11.74 -9.26 22.33
CA ASP A 237 -10.75 -9.07 23.39
C ASP A 237 -10.14 -10.41 23.83
N ALA A 238 -10.98 -11.39 24.15
CA ALA A 238 -10.52 -12.71 24.55
C ALA A 238 -9.69 -13.39 23.45
N ALA A 239 -10.13 -13.29 22.19
CA ALA A 239 -9.42 -13.84 21.06
C ALA A 239 -8.05 -13.17 20.84
N LEU A 240 -7.97 -11.84 20.96
CA LEU A 240 -6.71 -11.08 20.84
C LEU A 240 -5.74 -11.37 21.98
N GLN A 241 -6.25 -11.48 23.23
CA GLN A 241 -5.43 -11.78 24.41
C GLN A 241 -4.87 -13.22 24.40
N ALA A 242 -5.57 -14.14 23.74
CA ALA A 242 -5.11 -15.52 23.63
C ALA A 242 -3.93 -15.71 22.65
N ILE A 243 -3.58 -14.69 21.86
CA ILE A 243 -2.50 -14.78 20.88
C ILE A 243 -1.16 -14.47 21.56
N ASP A 244 -0.27 -15.44 21.58
CA ASP A 244 1.07 -15.22 22.14
C ASP A 244 1.82 -14.16 21.34
N GLY A 245 2.47 -13.23 22.07
CA GLY A 245 3.23 -12.13 21.50
C GLY A 245 2.39 -10.95 20.99
N VAL A 246 1.10 -10.91 21.29
CA VAL A 246 0.22 -9.76 21.06
C VAL A 246 -0.19 -9.16 22.39
N ASP A 247 0.12 -7.88 22.60
CA ASP A 247 -0.29 -7.13 23.78
C ASP A 247 -1.30 -6.07 23.37
N ILE A 248 -2.40 -5.92 24.12
CA ILE A 248 -3.37 -4.86 23.92
C ILE A 248 -2.91 -3.62 24.71
N GLU A 249 -2.36 -2.62 24.01
CA GLU A 249 -1.85 -1.38 24.63
C GLU A 249 -2.95 -0.42 25.08
N ALA A 250 -4.03 -0.36 24.30
CA ALA A 250 -5.15 0.54 24.58
C ALA A 250 -6.47 -0.01 24.04
N ARG A 251 -7.55 0.39 24.70
CA ARG A 251 -8.93 0.17 24.29
C ARG A 251 -9.71 1.47 24.40
N ALA A 252 -10.57 1.74 23.42
CA ALA A 252 -11.45 2.90 23.44
C ALA A 252 -12.80 2.53 22.84
N ASP A 253 -13.87 2.71 23.59
CA ASP A 253 -15.23 2.52 23.11
C ASP A 253 -15.78 3.83 22.56
N ARG A 254 -16.44 3.77 21.39
CA ARG A 254 -17.01 4.93 20.73
C ARG A 254 -18.19 4.53 19.85
N GLN A 255 -19.38 5.01 20.15
CA GLN A 255 -20.56 4.91 19.27
C GLN A 255 -20.79 3.51 18.63
N GLY A 256 -20.81 2.46 19.44
CA GLY A 256 -21.09 1.10 18.96
C GLY A 256 -19.91 0.36 18.37
N ILE A 257 -18.70 0.93 18.46
CA ILE A 257 -17.44 0.25 18.10
C ILE A 257 -16.46 0.27 19.26
N ARG A 258 -15.56 -0.70 19.26
CA ARG A 258 -14.34 -0.70 20.07
C ARG A 258 -13.12 -0.58 19.19
N HIS A 259 -12.22 0.31 19.57
CA HIS A 259 -10.90 0.45 18.99
C HIS A 259 -9.88 -0.19 19.91
N TRP A 260 -9.06 -1.08 19.38
CA TRP A 260 -7.89 -1.67 20.03
C TRP A 260 -6.63 -1.14 19.38
N LYS A 261 -5.65 -0.79 20.20
CA LYS A 261 -4.29 -0.62 19.78
C LYS A 261 -3.49 -1.80 20.29
N LEU A 262 -3.00 -2.60 19.37
CA LEU A 262 -2.21 -3.78 19.67
C LEU A 262 -0.74 -3.49 19.47
N ARG A 263 0.10 -4.11 20.30
CA ARG A 263 1.52 -4.26 20.05
C ARG A 263 1.84 -5.72 19.81
N THR A 264 2.64 -5.99 18.79
CA THR A 264 3.16 -7.34 18.54
C THR A 264 4.62 -7.39 18.91
N ARG A 265 5.04 -8.45 19.61
CA ARG A 265 6.46 -8.72 19.85
C ARG A 265 7.14 -9.06 18.51
N ARG A 266 8.47 -8.89 18.47
CA ARG A 266 9.31 -9.02 17.27
C ARG A 266 9.11 -10.32 16.49
N ASP A 267 8.91 -11.43 17.18
CA ASP A 267 8.78 -12.79 16.66
C ASP A 267 7.33 -13.21 16.38
N ALA A 268 6.37 -12.42 16.86
CA ALA A 268 4.94 -12.68 16.73
C ALA A 268 4.29 -11.94 15.55
N TRP A 269 5.02 -11.68 14.46
CA TRP A 269 4.41 -11.14 13.24
C TRP A 269 3.43 -12.12 12.63
N PRO A 270 2.32 -11.61 12.02
CA PRO A 270 1.01 -12.16 12.33
C PRO A 270 1.04 -13.66 12.23
N THR A 271 0.90 -14.27 13.38
CA THR A 271 0.61 -15.68 13.46
C THR A 271 -0.67 -15.93 12.66
N ARG A 272 -0.86 -17.16 12.22
CA ARG A 272 -2.11 -17.58 11.56
C ARG A 272 -3.34 -17.22 12.42
N GLU A 273 -3.15 -17.21 13.75
CA GLU A 273 -4.16 -16.86 14.73
C GLU A 273 -4.54 -15.36 14.66
N LEU A 274 -3.56 -14.46 14.65
CA LEU A 274 -3.83 -13.03 14.53
C LEU A 274 -4.52 -12.71 13.20
N SER A 275 -4.07 -13.31 12.11
CA SER A 275 -4.73 -13.14 10.82
C SER A 275 -6.19 -13.58 10.85
N ARG A 276 -6.51 -14.70 11.51
CA ARG A 276 -7.90 -15.16 11.66
C ARG A 276 -8.76 -14.16 12.44
N VAL A 277 -8.21 -13.57 13.50
CA VAL A 277 -8.96 -12.56 14.29
C VAL A 277 -9.12 -11.28 13.48
N LEU A 278 -8.11 -10.86 12.74
CA LEU A 278 -8.22 -9.66 11.88
C LEU A 278 -9.16 -9.86 10.68
N ASP A 279 -9.36 -11.10 10.24
CA ASP A 279 -10.30 -11.48 9.18
C ASP A 279 -11.72 -11.81 9.73
N ASP A 280 -11.95 -11.69 11.04
CA ASP A 280 -13.24 -11.92 11.67
C ASP A 280 -14.30 -10.95 11.12
N PRO A 281 -15.56 -11.42 10.89
CA PRO A 281 -16.65 -10.57 10.40
C PRO A 281 -16.92 -9.32 11.23
N ASP A 282 -16.67 -9.37 12.52
CA ASP A 282 -16.93 -8.27 13.44
C ASP A 282 -15.75 -7.31 13.60
N VAL A 283 -14.60 -7.62 12.94
CA VAL A 283 -13.52 -6.67 12.74
C VAL A 283 -13.84 -5.84 11.50
N LEU A 284 -14.19 -4.59 11.71
CA LEU A 284 -14.58 -3.65 10.66
C LEU A 284 -13.39 -3.08 9.92
N PHE A 285 -12.25 -2.91 10.62
CA PHE A 285 -11.04 -2.33 10.07
C PHE A 285 -9.81 -2.81 10.84
N SER A 286 -8.72 -3.02 10.15
CA SER A 286 -7.40 -3.19 10.78
C SER A 286 -6.32 -2.47 9.98
N GLU A 287 -5.41 -1.79 10.68
CA GLU A 287 -4.26 -1.13 10.06
C GLU A 287 -2.98 -1.48 10.82
N LYS A 288 -1.99 -1.95 10.11
CA LYS A 288 -0.70 -2.36 10.67
C LYS A 288 0.31 -1.22 10.57
N HIS A 289 1.04 -0.98 11.66
CA HIS A 289 2.14 -0.02 11.72
C HIS A 289 3.36 -0.74 12.28
N TRP A 290 4.48 -0.64 11.60
CA TRP A 290 5.77 -1.15 12.10
C TRP A 290 6.85 -0.07 11.99
N GLY A 291 7.90 -0.17 12.82
CA GLY A 291 8.94 0.86 12.92
C GLY A 291 8.53 2.04 13.79
N GLY A 292 9.52 2.85 14.14
CA GLY A 292 9.34 4.08 14.92
C GLY A 292 8.69 5.21 14.14
N THR A 293 8.55 6.37 14.77
CA THR A 293 8.13 7.61 14.09
C THR A 293 9.36 8.31 13.52
N PRO A 294 9.43 8.58 12.21
CA PRO A 294 10.57 9.30 11.64
C PRO A 294 10.72 10.71 12.21
N ASP A 295 11.95 11.09 12.49
CA ASP A 295 12.32 12.48 12.73
C ASP A 295 12.77 13.10 11.39
N PHE A 296 11.85 13.81 10.75
CA PHE A 296 12.13 14.46 9.47
C PHE A 296 13.04 15.69 9.58
N ALA A 297 13.42 16.12 10.79
CA ALA A 297 14.43 17.16 11.01
C ALA A 297 15.85 16.56 11.13
N ALA A 298 15.96 15.26 11.41
CA ALA A 298 17.25 14.59 11.48
C ALA A 298 17.90 14.44 10.09
N PRO A 299 19.25 14.37 10.00
CA PRO A 299 19.95 14.09 8.75
C PRO A 299 19.54 12.73 8.17
N ALA A 300 19.30 12.68 6.86
CA ALA A 300 19.05 11.43 6.16
C ALA A 300 20.32 10.58 6.09
N GLN A 301 20.20 9.25 6.22
CA GLN A 301 21.33 8.33 6.11
C GLN A 301 20.95 7.09 5.32
N MET A 302 21.84 6.68 4.41
CA MET A 302 21.62 5.50 3.56
C MET A 302 22.75 4.50 3.73
N GLN A 303 22.40 3.22 3.79
CA GLN A 303 23.35 2.11 3.83
C GLN A 303 22.86 0.91 3.00
N PRO A 304 23.78 0.10 2.44
CA PRO A 304 23.39 -1.11 1.75
C PRO A 304 22.85 -2.15 2.75
N VAL A 305 21.88 -2.96 2.29
CA VAL A 305 21.36 -4.11 3.03
C VAL A 305 21.43 -5.38 2.20
N LYS A 306 21.45 -6.53 2.86
CA LYS A 306 21.45 -7.82 2.16
C LYS A 306 20.10 -8.05 1.50
N ARG A 307 20.08 -8.59 0.26
CA ARG A 307 18.84 -8.92 -0.47
C ARG A 307 17.89 -9.81 0.33
N ARG A 308 18.41 -10.77 1.11
CA ARG A 308 17.58 -11.62 1.97
C ARG A 308 16.78 -10.83 3.01
N GLU A 309 17.37 -9.76 3.52
CA GLU A 309 16.72 -8.87 4.47
C GLU A 309 15.63 -8.03 3.77
N ALA A 310 15.95 -7.48 2.60
CA ALA A 310 14.96 -6.78 1.78
C ALA A 310 13.80 -7.71 1.37
N ALA A 311 14.09 -8.95 0.97
CA ALA A 311 13.07 -9.93 0.63
C ALA A 311 12.15 -10.25 1.83
N ALA A 312 12.71 -10.39 3.03
CA ALA A 312 11.93 -10.64 4.24
C ALA A 312 10.98 -9.48 4.56
N LEU A 313 11.44 -8.23 4.43
CA LEU A 313 10.62 -7.05 4.65
C LEU A 313 9.55 -6.90 3.57
N LEU A 314 9.90 -7.02 2.29
CA LEU A 314 8.94 -6.97 1.18
C LEU A 314 7.91 -8.10 1.25
N GLY A 315 8.29 -9.30 1.70
CA GLY A 315 7.37 -10.41 1.92
C GLY A 315 6.30 -10.09 2.98
N ARG A 316 6.65 -9.29 4.00
CA ARG A 316 5.68 -8.78 4.99
C ARG A 316 4.75 -7.72 4.39
N GLU A 317 5.26 -6.91 3.48
CA GLU A 317 4.53 -5.85 2.79
C GLU A 317 3.76 -6.34 1.54
N MET A 318 3.72 -7.64 1.30
CA MET A 318 2.95 -8.22 0.20
C MET A 318 1.46 -8.28 0.57
N LEU A 319 0.67 -7.42 -0.06
CA LEU A 319 -0.73 -7.18 0.28
C LEU A 319 -1.67 -8.29 -0.19
N ASN A 320 -1.36 -8.95 -1.31
CA ASN A 320 -2.20 -10.01 -1.90
C ASN A 320 -1.73 -11.44 -1.58
N ARG A 321 -0.87 -11.61 -0.56
CA ARG A 321 -0.54 -12.89 0.05
C ARG A 321 -1.66 -13.33 0.99
N ARG A 322 -2.81 -13.71 0.45
CA ARG A 322 -4.01 -14.04 1.22
C ARG A 322 -4.42 -15.49 0.97
N PRO A 323 -4.86 -16.24 2.00
CA PRO A 323 -5.46 -17.56 1.81
C PRO A 323 -6.65 -17.48 0.82
N GLY A 324 -6.72 -18.40 -0.15
CA GLY A 324 -7.74 -18.38 -1.20
C GLY A 324 -7.57 -17.26 -2.25
N GLY A 325 -6.58 -16.39 -2.12
CA GLY A 325 -6.27 -15.38 -3.12
C GLY A 325 -5.50 -15.98 -4.32
N ARG A 326 -5.79 -15.47 -5.52
CA ARG A 326 -5.24 -16.01 -6.78
C ARG A 326 -3.71 -16.07 -6.83
N LEU A 327 -3.02 -15.09 -6.22
CA LEU A 327 -1.56 -15.12 -6.18
C LEU A 327 -1.07 -16.36 -5.42
N LEU A 328 -1.59 -16.60 -4.22
CA LEU A 328 -1.16 -17.74 -3.40
C LEU A 328 -1.58 -19.08 -4.03
N GLU A 329 -2.75 -19.14 -4.67
CA GLU A 329 -3.23 -20.31 -5.43
C GLU A 329 -2.30 -20.64 -6.59
N ARG A 330 -1.75 -19.66 -7.31
CA ARG A 330 -0.74 -19.86 -8.37
C ARG A 330 0.48 -20.64 -7.86
N PHE A 331 0.81 -20.53 -6.59
CA PHE A 331 1.89 -21.25 -5.93
C PHE A 331 1.40 -22.48 -5.12
N GLY A 332 0.18 -22.96 -5.40
CA GLY A 332 -0.41 -24.14 -4.73
C GLY A 332 -0.70 -23.93 -3.25
N GLY A 333 -0.97 -22.70 -2.84
CA GLY A 333 -1.19 -22.34 -1.44
C GLY A 333 0.09 -22.31 -0.58
N ASN A 334 1.27 -22.42 -1.22
CA ASN A 334 2.55 -22.56 -0.52
C ASN A 334 3.25 -21.19 -0.37
N GLU A 335 3.15 -20.61 0.83
CA GLU A 335 3.76 -19.31 1.15
C GLU A 335 5.30 -19.35 1.08
N THR A 336 5.93 -20.45 1.41
CA THR A 336 7.40 -20.60 1.32
C THR A 336 7.85 -20.52 -0.14
N ARG A 337 7.12 -21.18 -1.04
CA ARG A 337 7.40 -21.10 -2.48
C ARG A 337 7.23 -19.68 -2.99
N LEU A 338 6.12 -19.01 -2.63
CA LEU A 338 5.89 -17.61 -2.98
C LEU A 338 7.03 -16.71 -2.49
N PHE A 339 7.52 -16.92 -1.27
CA PHE A 339 8.65 -16.15 -0.72
C PHE A 339 9.96 -16.44 -1.47
N LEU A 340 10.23 -17.65 -1.88
CA LEU A 340 11.42 -17.99 -2.68
C LEU A 340 11.38 -17.29 -4.06
N GLU A 341 10.22 -17.25 -4.70
CA GLU A 341 10.03 -16.52 -5.97
C GLU A 341 10.24 -15.01 -5.78
N LEU A 342 9.73 -14.43 -4.68
CA LEU A 342 10.02 -13.03 -4.34
C LEU A 342 11.54 -12.81 -4.20
N ALA A 343 12.23 -13.66 -3.46
CA ALA A 343 13.68 -13.54 -3.28
C ALA A 343 14.43 -13.66 -4.63
N GLN A 344 13.96 -14.52 -5.52
CA GLN A 344 14.51 -14.71 -6.86
C GLN A 344 14.25 -13.48 -7.76
N ALA A 345 13.06 -12.87 -7.69
CA ALA A 345 12.73 -11.64 -8.43
C ALA A 345 13.66 -10.46 -8.06
N LEU A 346 14.18 -10.45 -6.82
CA LEU A 346 15.12 -9.44 -6.33
C LEU A 346 16.59 -9.71 -6.73
N ARG A 347 16.89 -10.77 -7.48
CA ARG A 347 18.28 -11.21 -7.75
C ARG A 347 19.19 -10.15 -8.37
N HIS A 348 18.61 -9.22 -9.13
CA HIS A 348 19.33 -8.14 -9.81
C HIS A 348 19.16 -6.77 -9.16
N ALA A 349 18.40 -6.69 -8.07
CA ALA A 349 18.17 -5.43 -7.37
C ALA A 349 19.29 -5.15 -6.36
N GLU A 350 19.71 -3.90 -6.32
CA GLU A 350 20.51 -3.35 -5.22
C GLU A 350 19.56 -2.91 -4.10
N CYS A 351 19.86 -3.30 -2.87
CA CYS A 351 18.98 -3.08 -1.74
C CYS A 351 19.65 -2.14 -0.73
N TRP A 352 18.89 -1.16 -0.28
CA TRP A 352 19.33 -0.09 0.58
C TRP A 352 18.34 0.14 1.72
N ARG A 353 18.85 0.63 2.85
CA ARG A 353 18.04 1.15 3.94
C ARG A 353 18.31 2.65 4.04
N LEU A 354 17.25 3.43 4.05
CA LEU A 354 17.29 4.88 4.21
C LEU A 354 16.61 5.23 5.54
N ARG A 355 17.39 5.72 6.51
CA ARG A 355 16.80 6.47 7.61
C ARG A 355 16.30 7.79 7.06
N VAL A 356 14.97 7.95 7.12
CA VAL A 356 14.33 9.13 6.56
C VAL A 356 14.62 10.34 7.45
N GLY A 357 15.14 11.39 6.85
CA GLY A 357 15.31 12.71 7.43
C GLY A 357 14.58 13.74 6.62
N ASN A 358 15.16 14.92 6.41
CA ASN A 358 14.66 15.90 5.50
C ASN A 358 14.41 15.27 4.12
N HIS A 359 13.24 15.53 3.52
CA HIS A 359 12.85 14.87 2.27
C HIS A 359 13.74 15.25 1.08
N ILE A 360 14.29 16.48 1.05
CA ILE A 360 15.23 16.93 0.00
C ILE A 360 16.52 16.13 0.11
N GLU A 361 17.13 16.06 1.31
CA GLU A 361 18.34 15.26 1.55
C GLU A 361 18.12 13.77 1.27
N SER A 362 16.94 13.26 1.66
CA SER A 362 16.56 11.87 1.40
C SER A 362 16.48 11.61 -0.11
N ALA A 363 15.88 12.51 -0.87
CA ALA A 363 15.82 12.40 -2.33
C ALA A 363 17.21 12.52 -2.98
N ASP A 364 18.07 13.42 -2.50
CA ASP A 364 19.46 13.56 -2.98
C ASP A 364 20.26 12.25 -2.79
N LEU A 365 20.10 11.61 -1.62
CA LEU A 365 20.73 10.31 -1.36
C LEU A 365 20.20 9.21 -2.28
N ILE A 366 18.88 9.20 -2.54
CA ILE A 366 18.25 8.26 -3.47
C ILE A 366 18.82 8.46 -4.87
N GLU A 367 18.82 9.68 -5.41
CA GLU A 367 19.34 9.97 -6.75
C GLU A 367 20.82 9.63 -6.89
N LYS A 368 21.65 10.01 -5.92
CA LYS A 368 23.07 9.64 -5.89
C LYS A 368 23.30 8.13 -5.94
N THR A 369 22.44 7.38 -5.26
CA THR A 369 22.53 5.92 -5.22
C THR A 369 22.12 5.30 -6.54
N ILE A 370 21.00 5.74 -7.12
CA ILE A 370 20.48 5.24 -8.41
C ILE A 370 21.45 5.56 -9.55
N THR A 371 22.05 6.76 -9.56
CA THR A 371 22.97 7.18 -10.62
C THR A 371 24.40 6.62 -10.45
N GLY A 372 24.83 6.40 -9.21
CA GLY A 372 26.16 5.88 -8.88
C GLY A 372 26.34 4.40 -9.21
N GLY A 373 25.27 3.60 -9.15
CA GLY A 373 25.28 2.18 -9.52
C GLY A 373 25.59 1.93 -11.00
N ASN A 374 25.18 2.83 -11.89
CA ASN A 374 25.41 2.71 -13.34
C ASN A 374 26.89 2.82 -13.77
N ARG A 375 27.79 3.30 -12.88
CA ARG A 375 29.23 3.44 -13.24
C ARG A 375 30.07 2.19 -13.01
N LYS A 376 29.56 1.18 -12.32
CA LYS A 376 30.31 -0.07 -12.02
C LYS A 376 30.09 -1.19 -13.04
N GLY A 377 29.17 -1.04 -13.99
CA GLY A 377 28.85 -2.05 -15.02
C GLY A 377 29.48 -1.82 -16.38
N ALA A 378 30.31 -0.78 -16.57
CA ALA A 378 30.95 -0.42 -17.84
C ALA A 378 32.48 -0.51 -17.75
N GLY A 379 33.03 -1.45 -17.00
CA GLY A 379 34.44 -1.75 -16.90
C GLY A 379 34.73 -3.21 -17.20
#